data_7c99555c45cae98658b1575c49bc2f17
#
_entry.id   7c99555c45cae98658b1575c49bc2f17
#
_cell.length_a   1.000
_cell.length_b   1.000
_cell.length_c   1.000
_cell.angle_alpha   90.00
_cell.angle_beta   90.00
_cell.angle_gamma   90.00
#
_symmetry.space_group_name_H-M   'P 1'
#
loop_
_entity.id
_entity.type
_entity.pdbx_description
1 polymer ?
#
loop_
_entity_poly.entity_id
_entity_poly.type
_entity_poly.pdbx_seq_one_letter_code
_entity_poly.pdbx_strand_id
1 'polypeptide(L)'
;MRSLLSAAGCAVALAAHAQPPALEPSVRLLVQSSALAGFRYAEAAEVWPQLAAGDPLELVREPDNPHDANAVRIEWRGRKLGYVPRRDNAALAWGLDRGAPLRARISRLAPHPNPARRIEIEVFIE
;
A
#
# COMPACT_ATOMS: atom_id res chain seq x y z
N MET A 1 -41.12 28.46 -54.31
CA MET A 1 -40.31 28.94 -53.48
C MET A 1 -40.35 28.43 -52.12
N ARG A 2 -39.44 27.71 -51.75
CA ARG A 2 -39.46 27.11 -50.53
C ARG A 2 -38.24 27.34 -49.82
N SER A 3 -38.22 28.00 -48.71
CA SER A 3 -37.11 28.10 -47.85
C SER A 3 -36.98 26.83 -47.03
N LEU A 4 -35.97 26.16 -47.31
CA LEU A 4 -35.63 25.04 -46.48
C LEU A 4 -34.91 25.54 -45.27
N LEU A 5 -35.61 25.61 -44.21
CA LEU A 5 -34.99 25.75 -42.92
C LEU A 5 -34.37 24.44 -42.54
N SER A 6 -33.17 24.31 -42.93
CA SER A 6 -32.39 23.27 -42.31
C SER A 6 -32.12 23.70 -40.88
N ALA A 7 -32.88 23.15 -39.99
CA ALA A 7 -32.53 23.18 -38.59
C ALA A 7 -31.28 22.36 -38.45
N ALA A 8 -30.15 23.03 -38.51
CA ALA A 8 -28.95 22.43 -38.03
C ALA A 8 -29.12 22.23 -36.53
N GLY A 9 -29.58 21.06 -36.17
CA GLY A 9 -29.54 20.68 -34.79
C GLY A 9 -28.08 20.65 -34.36
N CYS A 10 -27.68 21.68 -33.66
CA CYS A 10 -26.47 21.57 -32.87
C CYS A 10 -26.68 20.46 -31.89
N ALA A 11 -26.28 19.27 -32.28
CA ALA A 11 -26.01 18.26 -31.30
C ALA A 11 -24.80 18.74 -30.52
N VAL A 12 -25.08 19.46 -29.46
CA VAL A 12 -24.08 19.66 -28.44
C VAL A 12 -23.84 18.28 -27.89
N ALA A 13 -22.85 17.62 -28.44
CA ALA A 13 -22.30 16.50 -27.79
C ALA A 13 -21.78 17.00 -26.43
N LEU A 14 -22.59 16.89 -25.44
CA LEU A 14 -22.12 16.91 -24.08
C LEU A 14 -21.13 15.78 -23.99
N ALA A 15 -19.88 16.11 -24.27
CA ALA A 15 -18.82 15.26 -23.84
C ALA A 15 -19.02 15.10 -22.34
N ALA A 16 -19.54 13.95 -21.97
CA ALA A 16 -19.56 13.59 -20.58
C ALA A 16 -18.09 13.59 -20.16
N HIS A 17 -17.65 14.72 -19.64
CA HIS A 17 -16.41 14.72 -18.92
C HIS A 17 -16.63 13.78 -17.75
N ALA A 18 -16.16 12.55 -17.90
CA ALA A 18 -15.95 11.73 -16.74
C ALA A 18 -15.05 12.55 -15.83
N GLN A 19 -15.65 13.26 -14.92
CA GLN A 19 -14.91 13.87 -13.86
C GLN A 19 -14.14 12.74 -13.20
N PRO A 20 -12.82 12.90 -13.00
CA PRO A 20 -12.12 11.95 -12.17
C PRO A 20 -12.94 11.81 -10.89
N PRO A 21 -13.14 10.59 -10.38
CA PRO A 21 -13.90 10.41 -9.16
C PRO A 21 -13.36 11.42 -8.17
N ALA A 22 -14.24 12.32 -7.71
CA ALA A 22 -13.88 13.24 -6.65
C ALA A 22 -13.19 12.38 -5.61
N LEU A 23 -11.96 12.74 -5.25
CA LEU A 23 -11.29 12.12 -4.13
C LEU A 23 -12.22 12.31 -2.95
N GLU A 24 -13.11 11.34 -2.75
CA GLU A 24 -13.88 11.30 -1.55
C GLU A 24 -12.89 11.24 -0.40
N PRO A 25 -13.04 12.07 0.63
CA PRO A 25 -12.16 12.00 1.77
C PRO A 25 -12.27 10.60 2.36
N SER A 26 -11.30 9.77 2.05
CA SER A 26 -11.20 8.46 2.67
C SER A 26 -10.57 8.63 4.04
N VAL A 27 -11.29 8.22 5.06
CA VAL A 27 -10.75 8.16 6.41
C VAL A 27 -9.87 6.93 6.50
N ARG A 28 -8.60 7.14 6.73
CA ARG A 28 -7.64 6.07 7.01
C ARG A 28 -7.31 6.10 8.48
N LEU A 29 -7.53 4.97 9.15
CA LEU A 29 -7.16 4.82 10.54
C LEU A 29 -5.78 4.19 10.63
N LEU A 30 -4.83 4.93 11.14
CA LEU A 30 -3.52 4.40 11.46
C LEU A 30 -3.66 3.39 12.59
N VAL A 31 -3.24 2.17 12.30
CA VAL A 31 -3.26 1.08 13.28
C VAL A 31 -1.93 1.00 14.01
N GLN A 32 -0.84 1.11 13.25
CA GLN A 32 0.48 0.90 13.81
C GLN A 32 1.56 1.47 12.86
N SER A 33 2.63 1.94 13.46
CA SER A 33 3.88 2.27 12.77
C SER A 33 4.96 1.37 13.30
N SER A 34 5.77 0.80 12.44
CA SER A 34 6.89 -0.04 12.85
C SER A 34 8.04 0.03 11.87
N ALA A 35 9.23 -0.34 12.35
CA ALA A 35 10.38 -0.56 11.51
C ALA A 35 10.20 -1.87 10.72
N LEU A 36 10.93 -2.01 9.63
CA LEU A 36 11.03 -3.26 8.90
C LEU A 36 12.11 -4.13 9.54
N ALA A 37 11.77 -5.36 9.86
CA ALA A 37 12.72 -6.36 10.33
C ALA A 37 13.24 -7.22 9.17
N GLY A 38 14.46 -7.73 9.30
CA GLY A 38 15.00 -8.71 8.36
C GLY A 38 15.50 -8.15 7.03
N PHE A 39 15.76 -6.87 6.93
CA PHE A 39 16.27 -6.22 5.71
C PHE A 39 17.45 -6.97 5.07
N ARG A 40 18.36 -7.50 5.89
CA ARG A 40 19.57 -8.20 5.40
C ARG A 40 19.28 -9.53 4.74
N TYR A 41 18.19 -10.16 5.12
CA TYR A 41 17.87 -11.56 4.75
C TYR A 41 16.81 -11.63 3.67
N ALA A 42 16.51 -10.51 3.05
CA ALA A 42 15.46 -10.39 2.05
C ALA A 42 15.96 -9.60 0.84
N GLU A 43 15.08 -9.35 -0.11
CA GLU A 43 15.41 -8.67 -1.36
C GLU A 43 15.45 -7.14 -1.21
N ALA A 44 15.27 -6.62 0.00
CA ALA A 44 15.17 -5.18 0.25
C ALA A 44 16.40 -4.40 -0.23
N ALA A 45 17.60 -4.94 -0.03
CA ALA A 45 18.82 -4.30 -0.47
C ALA A 45 18.88 -4.11 -2.00
N GLU A 46 18.37 -5.08 -2.75
CA GLU A 46 18.37 -5.04 -4.22
C GLU A 46 17.39 -3.99 -4.76
N VAL A 47 16.24 -3.84 -4.10
CA VAL A 47 15.20 -2.92 -4.55
C VAL A 47 15.28 -1.55 -3.90
N TRP A 48 16.18 -1.37 -2.94
CA TRP A 48 16.34 -0.12 -2.20
C TRP A 48 16.31 1.14 -3.07
N PRO A 49 17.06 1.21 -4.19
CA PRO A 49 17.06 2.41 -5.03
C PRO A 49 15.71 2.73 -5.67
N GLN A 50 14.81 1.77 -5.74
CA GLN A 50 13.50 1.91 -6.39
C GLN A 50 12.38 2.27 -5.40
N LEU A 51 12.62 2.13 -4.11
CA LEU A 51 11.61 2.37 -3.09
C LEU A 51 11.35 3.86 -2.91
N ALA A 52 10.10 4.22 -2.68
CA ALA A 52 9.69 5.57 -2.39
C ALA A 52 8.73 5.61 -1.19
N ALA A 53 8.83 6.67 -0.40
CA ALA A 53 7.86 6.91 0.66
C ALA A 53 6.45 7.01 0.06
N GLY A 54 5.48 6.38 0.70
CA GLY A 54 4.12 6.29 0.20
C GLY A 54 3.84 5.06 -0.64
N ASP A 55 4.86 4.31 -1.06
CA ASP A 55 4.66 3.09 -1.85
C ASP A 55 3.79 2.09 -1.08
N PRO A 56 2.78 1.50 -1.75
CA PRO A 56 1.97 0.46 -1.13
C PRO A 56 2.78 -0.81 -0.88
N LEU A 57 2.47 -1.46 0.22
CA LEU A 57 3.07 -2.72 0.62
C LEU A 57 1.98 -3.76 0.83
N GLU A 58 2.33 -5.02 0.64
CA GLU A 58 1.45 -6.15 0.95
C GLU A 58 1.89 -6.81 2.24
N LEU A 59 0.91 -7.12 3.07
CA LEU A 59 1.10 -7.88 4.30
C LEU A 59 0.68 -9.33 4.03
N VAL A 60 1.62 -10.26 4.19
CA VAL A 60 1.40 -11.68 3.91
C VAL A 60 1.63 -12.51 5.17
N ARG A 61 0.60 -13.21 5.61
CA ARG A 61 0.72 -14.11 6.75
C ARG A 61 1.57 -15.34 6.40
N GLU A 62 2.40 -15.71 7.35
CA GLU A 62 3.16 -16.96 7.32
C GLU A 62 2.91 -17.76 8.59
N PRO A 63 1.72 -18.38 8.73
CA PRO A 63 1.38 -19.13 9.95
C PRO A 63 2.29 -20.33 10.18
N ASP A 64 2.89 -20.84 9.10
CA ASP A 64 3.79 -22.00 9.15
C ASP A 64 5.28 -21.61 9.30
N ASN A 65 5.56 -20.34 9.55
CA ASN A 65 6.93 -19.89 9.75
C ASN A 65 7.54 -20.60 10.97
N PRO A 66 8.66 -21.31 10.81
CA PRO A 66 9.23 -22.12 11.89
C PRO A 66 9.78 -21.29 13.06
N HIS A 67 10.02 -20.01 12.84
CA HIS A 67 10.59 -19.11 13.85
C HIS A 67 9.52 -18.30 14.58
N ASP A 68 8.35 -18.11 13.94
CA ASP A 68 7.31 -17.25 14.48
C ASP A 68 5.97 -17.54 13.82
N ALA A 69 5.05 -18.13 14.58
CA ALA A 69 3.70 -18.43 14.10
C ALA A 69 2.89 -17.16 13.77
N ASN A 70 3.28 -16.01 14.31
CA ASN A 70 2.65 -14.73 14.03
C ASN A 70 3.37 -13.94 12.93
N ALA A 71 4.25 -14.56 12.18
CA ALA A 71 5.02 -13.87 11.15
C ALA A 71 4.11 -13.19 10.11
N VAL A 72 4.41 -11.94 9.84
CA VAL A 72 3.78 -11.15 8.79
C VAL A 72 4.89 -10.66 7.86
N ARG A 73 4.94 -11.26 6.68
CA ARG A 73 5.90 -10.86 5.64
C ARG A 73 5.43 -9.58 4.99
N ILE A 74 6.38 -8.73 4.66
CA ILE A 74 6.14 -7.48 3.95
C ILE A 74 6.70 -7.60 2.55
N GLU A 75 5.85 -7.37 1.54
CA GLU A 75 6.23 -7.39 0.14
C GLU A 75 6.00 -6.03 -0.52
N TRP A 76 6.88 -5.72 -1.45
CA TRP A 76 6.77 -4.57 -2.33
C TRP A 76 6.83 -5.08 -3.77
N ARG A 77 5.76 -4.88 -4.52
CA ARG A 77 5.64 -5.35 -5.92
C ARG A 77 6.03 -6.81 -6.09
N GLY A 78 5.58 -7.67 -5.17
CA GLY A 78 5.89 -9.09 -5.17
C GLY A 78 7.28 -9.45 -4.65
N ARG A 79 8.09 -8.47 -4.26
CA ARG A 79 9.44 -8.69 -3.72
C ARG A 79 9.41 -8.63 -2.20
N LYS A 80 10.01 -9.61 -1.57
CA LYS A 80 10.07 -9.66 -0.11
C LYS A 80 11.03 -8.60 0.42
N LEU A 81 10.51 -7.66 1.21
CA LEU A 81 11.35 -6.66 1.89
C LEU A 81 11.82 -7.13 3.26
N GLY A 82 11.02 -7.89 3.95
CA GLY A 82 11.29 -8.33 5.30
C GLY A 82 10.00 -8.69 6.03
N TYR A 83 9.96 -8.40 7.31
CA TYR A 83 8.85 -8.75 8.20
C TYR A 83 8.47 -7.58 9.12
N VAL A 84 7.25 -7.61 9.59
CA VAL A 84 6.87 -6.81 10.76
C VAL A 84 7.68 -7.32 11.95
N PRO A 85 8.28 -6.45 12.76
CA PRO A 85 9.05 -6.89 13.92
C PRO A 85 8.21 -7.81 14.83
N ARG A 86 8.83 -8.84 15.34
CA ARG A 86 8.15 -9.86 16.16
C ARG A 86 7.39 -9.27 17.34
N ARG A 87 7.95 -8.26 17.99
CA ARG A 87 7.30 -7.57 19.11
C ARG A 87 6.02 -6.82 18.73
N ASP A 88 5.83 -6.53 17.42
CA ASP A 88 4.74 -5.69 16.93
C ASP A 88 3.76 -6.45 16.02
N ASN A 89 3.93 -7.76 15.83
CA ASN A 89 3.19 -8.48 14.80
C ASN A 89 1.93 -9.21 15.27
N ALA A 90 1.78 -9.48 16.56
CA ALA A 90 0.68 -10.32 17.07
C ALA A 90 -0.71 -9.75 16.71
N ALA A 91 -0.92 -8.48 16.92
CA ALA A 91 -2.19 -7.83 16.61
C ALA A 91 -2.49 -7.83 15.10
N LEU A 92 -1.47 -7.61 14.28
CA LEU A 92 -1.61 -7.63 12.82
C LEU A 92 -1.92 -9.04 12.31
N ALA A 93 -1.20 -10.04 12.84
CA ALA A 93 -1.46 -11.44 12.50
C ALA A 93 -2.90 -11.83 12.84
N TRP A 94 -3.37 -11.45 14.01
CA TRP A 94 -4.73 -11.70 14.45
C TRP A 94 -5.75 -11.02 13.53
N GLY A 95 -5.51 -9.77 13.17
CA GLY A 95 -6.39 -9.03 12.25
C GLY A 95 -6.42 -9.63 10.85
N LEU A 96 -5.28 -9.97 10.30
CA LEU A 96 -5.19 -10.60 8.98
C LEU A 96 -5.90 -11.95 8.94
N ASP A 97 -5.74 -12.77 9.98
CA ASP A 97 -6.38 -14.07 10.06
C ASP A 97 -7.92 -13.97 10.12
N ARG A 98 -8.46 -12.84 10.54
CA ARG A 98 -9.90 -12.57 10.58
C ARG A 98 -10.41 -11.83 9.36
N GLY A 99 -9.56 -11.56 8.38
CA GLY A 99 -9.94 -10.83 7.19
C GLY A 99 -10.08 -9.33 7.39
N ALA A 100 -9.45 -8.75 8.40
CA ALA A 100 -9.46 -7.30 8.57
C ALA A 100 -8.84 -6.60 7.35
N PRO A 101 -9.42 -5.48 6.87
CA PRO A 101 -8.93 -4.78 5.69
C PRO A 101 -7.69 -3.95 5.99
N LEU A 102 -6.62 -4.62 6.41
CA LEU A 102 -5.35 -3.99 6.72
C LEU A 102 -4.58 -3.67 5.45
N ARG A 103 -4.08 -2.45 5.37
CA ARG A 103 -3.23 -1.95 4.31
C ARG A 103 -1.92 -1.48 4.90
N ALA A 104 -0.89 -1.48 4.09
CA ALA A 104 0.41 -0.98 4.52
C ALA A 104 1.06 -0.13 3.44
N ARG A 105 1.92 0.76 3.88
CA ARG A 105 2.73 1.58 2.99
C ARG A 105 4.07 1.91 3.65
N ILE A 106 5.03 2.27 2.82
CA ILE A 106 6.28 2.85 3.30
C ILE A 106 5.98 4.26 3.82
N SER A 107 6.29 4.51 5.08
CA SER A 107 6.12 5.85 5.66
C SER A 107 7.40 6.66 5.60
N ARG A 108 8.54 6.01 5.71
CA ARG A 108 9.84 6.68 5.72
C ARG A 108 10.94 5.78 5.19
N LEU A 109 11.82 6.41 4.41
CA LEU A 109 13.07 5.80 3.95
C LEU A 109 14.22 6.69 4.40
N ALA A 110 15.22 6.09 5.00
CA ALA A 110 16.41 6.80 5.41
C ALA A 110 17.65 5.92 5.20
N PRO A 111 18.67 6.40 4.49
CA PRO A 111 19.94 5.71 4.47
C PRO A 111 20.53 5.71 5.88
N HIS A 112 20.74 4.54 6.43
CA HIS A 112 21.25 4.38 7.78
C HIS A 112 22.22 3.21 7.84
N PRO A 113 23.33 3.31 8.60
CA PRO A 113 24.25 2.19 8.77
C PRO A 113 23.58 0.94 9.34
N ASN A 114 22.60 1.14 10.24
CA ASN A 114 21.81 0.04 10.76
C ASN A 114 20.64 -0.27 9.81
N PRO A 115 20.62 -1.43 9.15
CA PRO A 115 19.53 -1.80 8.23
C PRO A 115 18.13 -1.77 8.86
N ALA A 116 18.04 -2.03 10.17
CA ALA A 116 16.77 -2.01 10.88
C ALA A 116 16.12 -0.61 10.97
N ARG A 117 16.87 0.44 10.63
CA ARG A 117 16.40 1.83 10.67
C ARG A 117 16.19 2.44 9.28
N ARG A 118 16.31 1.67 8.22
CA ARG A 118 16.23 2.19 6.85
C ARG A 118 14.81 2.37 6.37
N ILE A 119 13.91 1.48 6.78
CA ILE A 119 12.53 1.48 6.30
C ILE A 119 11.58 1.51 7.49
N GLU A 120 10.69 2.48 7.50
CA GLU A 120 9.55 2.51 8.40
C GLU A 120 8.27 2.29 7.59
N ILE A 121 7.35 1.54 8.16
CA ILE A 121 6.07 1.23 7.55
C ILE A 121 4.93 1.71 8.43
N GLU A 122 3.81 2.00 7.78
CA GLU A 122 2.54 2.27 8.45
C GLU A 122 1.54 1.21 8.02
N VAL A 123 0.79 0.71 9.00
CA VAL A 123 -0.36 -0.15 8.77
C VAL A 123 -1.61 0.63 9.15
N PHE A 124 -2.59 0.61 8.26
CA PHE A 124 -3.83 1.36 8.42
C PHE A 124 -5.03 0.54 7.97
N ILE A 125 -6.21 0.94 8.42
CA ILE A 125 -7.49 0.41 7.94
C ILE A 125 -8.12 1.46 7.02
N GLU A 126 -8.57 1.01 5.90
CA GLU A 126 -9.23 1.85 4.91
C GLU A 126 -10.71 1.52 4.80
#